data_286fda12095aed1be17bef8467131cb1
#
_entry.id   286fda12095aed1be17bef8467131cb1
#
_cell.length_a   1.000
_cell.length_b   1.000
_cell.length_c   1.000
_cell.angle_alpha   90.00
_cell.angle_beta   90.00
_cell.angle_gamma   90.00
#
_symmetry.space_group_name_H-M   'P 1'
#
loop_
_entity.id
_entity.type
_entity.pdbx_description
1 polymer ?
#
loop_
_entity_poly.entity_id
_entity_poly.type
_entity_poly.pdbx_seq_one_letter_code
_entity_poly.pdbx_strand_id
1 'polypeptide(L)'
;LYIERDISWMYFNHRILLEATRPEVPILERLTFLGIYSNNLDEFFRVRVATLNRIVEYADKNIKKEQNIATQTLKQIGKLHNRYCKQFEDTFATITEDLKQENIYIVKETELSIEQGEFINFFYRNQLNGSTNPLFLTNSCSLGEQTDEDIYLAVRLIRQTPEKKTK
;
A
#
# COMPACT_ATOMS: atom_id res chain seq x y z
N LEU A 1 4.23 33.42 -6.43
CA LEU A 1 3.29 32.51 -5.75
C LEU A 1 4.11 31.48 -5.00
N TYR A 2 4.00 31.44 -3.68
CA TYR A 2 4.68 30.44 -2.85
C TYR A 2 3.77 29.21 -2.74
N ILE A 3 4.31 28.02 -3.06
CA ILE A 3 3.65 26.74 -2.85
C ILE A 3 4.25 26.11 -1.60
N GLU A 4 3.40 25.61 -0.72
CA GLU A 4 3.84 24.93 0.49
C GLU A 4 4.72 23.72 0.09
N ARG A 5 5.80 23.47 0.87
CA ARG A 5 6.85 22.52 0.52
C ARG A 5 6.33 21.09 0.33
N ASP A 6 5.46 20.63 1.22
CA ASP A 6 4.97 19.25 1.20
C ASP A 6 3.96 19.06 0.04
N ILE A 7 3.22 20.09 -0.33
CA ILE A 7 2.38 20.10 -1.53
C ILE A 7 3.24 20.11 -2.80
N SER A 8 4.31 20.91 -2.82
CA SER A 8 5.28 20.92 -3.93
C SER A 8 5.92 19.54 -4.13
N TRP A 9 6.22 18.84 -3.03
CA TRP A 9 6.76 17.49 -3.07
C TRP A 9 5.76 16.50 -3.70
N MET A 10 4.47 16.60 -3.37
CA MET A 10 3.43 15.77 -4.01
C MET A 10 3.40 15.96 -5.53
N TYR A 11 3.53 17.19 -6.01
CA TYR A 11 3.63 17.46 -7.45
C TYR A 11 4.91 16.91 -8.08
N PHE A 12 6.03 16.98 -7.35
CA PHE A 12 7.28 16.39 -7.81
C PHE A 12 7.14 14.86 -7.98
N ASN A 13 6.66 14.15 -6.95
CA ASN A 13 6.48 12.71 -7.03
C ASN A 13 5.45 12.31 -8.11
N HIS A 14 4.41 13.11 -8.32
CA HIS A 14 3.46 12.89 -9.40
C HIS A 14 4.11 12.91 -10.79
N ARG A 15 5.17 13.68 -11.00
CA ARG A 15 5.91 13.66 -12.28
C ARG A 15 6.55 12.30 -12.56
N ILE A 16 6.97 11.60 -11.53
CA ILE A 16 7.49 10.22 -11.66
C ILE A 16 6.36 9.28 -12.12
N LEU A 17 5.16 9.42 -11.55
CA LEU A 17 3.99 8.66 -12.01
C LEU A 17 3.66 8.97 -13.48
N LEU A 18 3.81 10.22 -13.92
CA LEU A 18 3.57 10.59 -15.32
C LEU A 18 4.55 9.93 -16.28
N GLU A 19 5.81 9.69 -15.89
CA GLU A 19 6.75 8.95 -16.75
C GLU A 19 6.28 7.51 -16.98
N ALA A 20 5.66 6.87 -15.98
CA ALA A 20 5.07 5.54 -16.15
C ALA A 20 3.89 5.49 -17.14
N THR A 21 3.24 6.63 -17.43
CA THR A 21 2.12 6.68 -18.40
C THR A 21 2.58 6.83 -19.84
N ARG A 22 3.86 7.12 -20.09
CA ARG A 22 4.38 7.46 -21.42
C ARG A 22 4.62 6.20 -22.23
N PRO A 23 3.98 6.02 -23.40
CA PRO A 23 4.12 4.83 -24.22
C PRO A 23 5.51 4.68 -24.85
N GLU A 24 6.25 5.76 -25.02
CA GLU A 24 7.62 5.76 -25.55
C GLU A 24 8.67 5.25 -24.55
N VAL A 25 8.30 5.14 -23.26
CA VAL A 25 9.16 4.55 -22.23
C VAL A 25 9.03 3.02 -22.28
N PRO A 26 10.13 2.25 -22.25
CA PRO A 26 10.08 0.80 -22.24
C PRO A 26 9.21 0.27 -21.09
N ILE A 27 8.44 -0.78 -21.36
CA ILE A 27 7.38 -1.24 -20.44
C ILE A 27 7.91 -1.62 -19.04
N LEU A 28 9.08 -2.24 -18.94
CA LEU A 28 9.68 -2.59 -17.65
C LEU A 28 10.18 -1.35 -16.89
N GLU A 29 10.61 -0.32 -17.60
CA GLU A 29 10.97 0.96 -16.99
C GLU A 29 9.72 1.69 -16.49
N ARG A 30 8.61 1.63 -17.23
CA ARG A 30 7.30 2.16 -16.76
C ARG A 30 6.89 1.50 -15.44
N LEU A 31 7.04 0.18 -15.33
CA LEU A 31 6.78 -0.54 -14.08
C LEU A 31 7.74 -0.10 -12.96
N THR A 32 9.00 0.13 -13.29
CA THR A 32 10.02 0.65 -12.35
C THR A 32 9.63 2.04 -11.85
N PHE A 33 9.15 2.94 -12.71
CA PHE A 33 8.67 4.27 -12.28
C PHE A 33 7.47 4.19 -11.33
N LEU A 34 6.57 3.23 -11.50
CA LEU A 34 5.50 2.98 -10.52
C LEU A 34 6.06 2.56 -9.16
N GLY A 35 7.07 1.68 -9.15
CA GLY A 35 7.76 1.27 -7.93
C GLY A 35 8.45 2.45 -7.22
N ILE A 36 9.16 3.30 -7.98
CA ILE A 36 9.82 4.51 -7.44
C ILE A 36 8.77 5.47 -6.86
N TYR A 37 7.66 5.72 -7.58
CA TYR A 37 6.57 6.56 -7.10
C TYR A 37 6.01 6.07 -5.77
N SER A 38 5.73 4.76 -5.68
CA SER A 38 5.18 4.12 -4.48
C SER A 38 6.14 4.21 -3.29
N ASN A 39 7.41 3.90 -3.51
CA ASN A 39 8.43 3.92 -2.47
C ASN A 39 8.65 5.33 -1.90
N ASN A 40 8.71 6.32 -2.78
CA ASN A 40 8.82 7.72 -2.40
C ASN A 40 7.60 8.18 -1.59
N LEU A 41 6.41 7.72 -1.98
CA LEU A 41 5.16 8.07 -1.29
C LEU A 41 5.12 7.46 0.12
N ASP A 42 5.53 6.21 0.28
CA ASP A 42 5.64 5.54 1.58
C ASP A 42 6.54 6.32 2.53
N GLU A 43 7.74 6.68 2.10
CA GLU A 43 8.67 7.47 2.90
C GLU A 43 8.12 8.86 3.24
N PHE A 44 7.43 9.50 2.30
CA PHE A 44 6.78 10.78 2.55
C PHE A 44 5.70 10.69 3.63
N PHE A 45 4.86 9.66 3.60
CA PHE A 45 3.85 9.44 4.62
C PHE A 45 4.48 9.11 5.98
N ARG A 46 5.48 8.25 5.99
CA ARG A 46 6.20 7.83 7.21
C ARG A 46 6.88 9.00 7.93
N VAL A 47 7.44 9.94 7.18
CA VAL A 47 8.22 11.05 7.77
C VAL A 47 7.40 12.35 7.81
N ARG A 48 6.89 12.80 6.66
CA ARG A 48 6.31 14.15 6.56
C ARG A 48 4.87 14.21 7.06
N VAL A 49 4.03 13.28 6.61
CA VAL A 49 2.64 13.21 7.05
C VAL A 49 2.56 12.89 8.55
N ALA A 50 3.40 11.99 9.04
CA ALA A 50 3.52 11.71 10.47
C ALA A 50 3.91 12.96 11.28
N THR A 51 4.85 13.77 10.77
CA THR A 51 5.25 15.04 11.41
C THR A 51 4.09 16.04 11.44
N LEU A 52 3.36 16.20 10.33
CA LEU A 52 2.20 17.10 10.26
C LEU A 52 1.09 16.64 11.22
N ASN A 53 0.84 15.34 11.33
CA ASN A 53 -0.13 14.79 12.29
C ASN A 53 0.27 15.08 13.74
N ARG A 54 1.55 14.95 14.09
CA ARG A 54 2.05 15.33 15.43
C ARG A 54 1.81 16.82 15.73
N ILE A 55 2.06 17.70 14.76
CA ILE A 55 1.77 19.13 14.93
C ILE A 55 0.28 19.36 15.20
N VAL A 56 -0.61 18.64 14.51
CA VAL A 56 -2.06 18.78 14.72
C VAL A 56 -2.47 18.24 16.09
N GLU A 57 -1.90 17.13 16.53
CA GLU A 57 -2.29 16.42 17.75
C GLU A 57 -1.73 17.08 19.02
N TYR A 58 -0.48 17.50 19.00
CA TYR A 58 0.25 17.99 20.18
C TYR A 58 0.49 19.51 20.19
N ALA A 59 -0.16 20.27 19.31
CA ALA A 59 -0.02 21.72 19.28
C ALA A 59 -0.54 22.35 20.58
N ASP A 60 0.33 23.02 21.31
CA ASP A 60 -0.05 23.82 22.47
C ASP A 60 -0.91 25.02 22.02
N LYS A 61 -1.72 25.56 22.95
CA LYS A 61 -2.66 26.69 22.68
C LYS A 61 -2.00 27.91 22.05
N ASN A 62 -0.68 28.02 22.19
CA ASN A 62 0.12 29.11 21.63
C ASN A 62 0.51 28.92 20.13
N ILE A 63 0.27 27.74 19.53
CA ILE A 63 0.72 27.36 18.19
C ILE A 63 -0.48 27.11 17.24
N LYS A 64 -1.60 27.76 17.49
CA LYS A 64 -2.82 27.59 16.69
C LYS A 64 -2.65 27.88 15.19
N LYS A 65 -1.74 28.78 14.84
CA LYS A 65 -1.46 29.15 13.44
C LYS A 65 -0.80 28.01 12.70
N GLU A 66 0.23 27.40 13.29
CA GLU A 66 0.96 26.24 12.74
C GLU A 66 0.06 25.03 12.64
N GLN A 67 -0.79 24.78 13.65
CA GLN A 67 -1.79 23.72 13.64
C GLN A 67 -2.79 23.89 12.49
N ASN A 68 -3.28 25.08 12.25
CA ASN A 68 -4.19 25.36 11.14
C ASN A 68 -3.52 25.14 9.78
N ILE A 69 -2.26 25.56 9.62
CA ILE A 69 -1.48 25.33 8.40
C ILE A 69 -1.30 23.83 8.18
N ALA A 70 -0.85 23.08 9.20
CA ALA A 70 -0.66 21.64 9.12
C ALA A 70 -1.96 20.91 8.74
N THR A 71 -3.08 21.29 9.36
CA THR A 71 -4.41 20.72 9.05
C THR A 71 -4.82 20.99 7.60
N GLN A 72 -4.60 22.19 7.09
CA GLN A 72 -4.90 22.52 5.70
C GLN A 72 -3.97 21.77 4.72
N THR A 73 -2.70 21.65 5.05
CA THR A 73 -1.72 20.91 4.26
C THR A 73 -2.09 19.43 4.20
N LEU A 74 -2.42 18.79 5.33
CA LEU A 74 -2.90 17.39 5.37
C LEU A 74 -4.14 17.18 4.51
N LYS A 75 -5.09 18.11 4.57
CA LYS A 75 -6.31 18.04 3.74
C LYS A 75 -5.99 18.13 2.24
N GLN A 76 -5.04 18.97 1.85
CA GLN A 76 -4.59 19.07 0.46
C GLN A 76 -3.82 17.84 0.01
N ILE A 77 -2.90 17.31 0.85
CA ILE A 77 -2.20 16.05 0.60
C ILE A 77 -3.20 14.92 0.37
N GLY A 78 -4.22 14.77 1.23
CA GLY A 78 -5.24 13.73 1.08
C GLY A 78 -6.00 13.82 -0.25
N LYS A 79 -6.34 15.03 -0.71
CA LYS A 79 -6.99 15.21 -2.01
C LYS A 79 -6.09 14.83 -3.19
N LEU A 80 -4.82 15.24 -3.14
CA LEU A 80 -3.86 14.90 -4.18
C LEU A 80 -3.57 13.40 -4.18
N HIS A 81 -3.40 12.81 -3.01
CA HIS A 81 -3.17 11.38 -2.83
C HIS A 81 -4.30 10.57 -3.47
N ASN A 82 -5.57 10.83 -3.12
CA ASN A 82 -6.70 10.11 -3.68
C ASN A 82 -6.77 10.21 -5.22
N ARG A 83 -6.46 11.38 -5.76
CA ARG A 83 -6.40 11.59 -7.22
C ARG A 83 -5.28 10.77 -7.86
N TYR A 84 -4.10 10.78 -7.26
CA TYR A 84 -2.93 10.11 -7.82
C TYR A 84 -2.98 8.59 -7.61
N CYS A 85 -3.60 8.10 -6.53
CA CYS A 85 -3.88 6.67 -6.36
C CYS A 85 -4.71 6.13 -7.52
N LYS A 86 -5.79 6.80 -7.88
CA LYS A 86 -6.61 6.38 -9.03
C LYS A 86 -5.78 6.34 -10.31
N GLN A 87 -4.98 7.38 -10.57
CA GLN A 87 -4.10 7.41 -11.75
C GLN A 87 -3.07 6.28 -11.72
N PHE A 88 -2.51 5.97 -10.54
CA PHE A 88 -1.59 4.85 -10.35
C PHE A 88 -2.25 3.52 -10.70
N GLU A 89 -3.45 3.26 -10.17
CA GLU A 89 -4.22 2.05 -10.44
C GLU A 89 -4.53 1.90 -11.94
N ASP A 90 -5.02 2.96 -12.58
CA ASP A 90 -5.32 2.98 -14.01
C ASP A 90 -4.04 2.72 -14.84
N THR A 91 -2.91 3.32 -14.45
CA THR A 91 -1.62 3.14 -15.13
C THR A 91 -1.09 1.72 -14.94
N PHE A 92 -1.18 1.16 -13.73
CA PHE A 92 -0.77 -0.21 -13.46
C PHE A 92 -1.62 -1.23 -14.25
N ALA A 93 -2.93 -1.01 -14.33
CA ALA A 93 -3.81 -1.84 -15.14
C ALA A 93 -3.40 -1.81 -16.63
N THR A 94 -3.11 -0.61 -17.17
CA THR A 94 -2.65 -0.47 -18.55
C THR A 94 -1.33 -1.20 -18.78
N ILE A 95 -0.33 -1.01 -17.90
CA ILE A 95 0.96 -1.70 -18.00
C ILE A 95 0.79 -3.22 -17.93
N THR A 96 -0.11 -3.70 -17.07
CA THR A 96 -0.40 -5.15 -16.94
C THR A 96 -0.97 -5.73 -18.23
N GLU A 97 -1.83 -5.00 -18.95
CA GLU A 97 -2.32 -5.43 -20.26
C GLU A 97 -1.22 -5.38 -21.34
N ASP A 98 -0.41 -4.32 -21.36
CA ASP A 98 0.72 -4.18 -22.28
C ASP A 98 1.75 -5.31 -22.09
N LEU A 99 2.03 -5.74 -20.84
CA LEU A 99 2.93 -6.85 -20.51
C LEU A 99 2.48 -8.18 -21.13
N LYS A 100 1.17 -8.41 -21.28
CA LYS A 100 0.66 -9.63 -21.92
C LYS A 100 1.07 -9.75 -23.38
N GLN A 101 1.24 -8.60 -24.08
CA GLN A 101 1.72 -8.58 -25.46
C GLN A 101 3.18 -9.03 -25.57
N GLU A 102 3.94 -8.85 -24.48
CA GLU A 102 5.32 -9.32 -24.34
C GLU A 102 5.41 -10.74 -23.68
N ASN A 103 4.28 -11.46 -23.61
CA ASN A 103 4.17 -12.77 -22.95
C ASN A 103 4.55 -12.78 -21.45
N ILE A 104 4.38 -11.66 -20.77
CA ILE A 104 4.57 -11.52 -19.33
C ILE A 104 3.20 -11.38 -18.67
N TYR A 105 2.89 -12.27 -17.73
CA TYR A 105 1.59 -12.34 -17.07
C TYR A 105 1.74 -12.17 -15.57
N ILE A 106 1.05 -11.19 -15.00
CA ILE A 106 0.87 -11.05 -13.55
C ILE A 106 -0.45 -11.72 -13.21
N VAL A 107 -0.38 -12.91 -12.60
CA VAL A 107 -1.55 -13.73 -12.28
C VAL A 107 -1.92 -13.61 -10.81
N LYS A 108 -3.24 -13.65 -10.53
CA LYS A 108 -3.76 -13.70 -9.17
C LYS A 108 -3.91 -15.16 -8.72
N GLU A 109 -4.05 -15.36 -7.41
CA GLU A 109 -4.24 -16.68 -6.80
C GLU A 109 -5.48 -17.43 -7.34
N THR A 110 -6.48 -16.71 -7.83
CA THR A 110 -7.70 -17.27 -8.44
C THR A 110 -7.56 -17.62 -9.92
N GLU A 111 -6.47 -17.24 -10.56
CA GLU A 111 -6.22 -17.37 -11.99
C GLU A 111 -5.09 -18.36 -12.30
N LEU A 112 -4.59 -19.06 -11.27
CA LEU A 112 -3.48 -20.01 -11.41
C LEU A 112 -3.90 -21.25 -12.20
N SER A 113 -3.00 -21.72 -13.09
CA SER A 113 -3.11 -23.06 -13.66
C SER A 113 -2.86 -24.12 -12.58
N ILE A 114 -3.23 -25.36 -12.86
CA ILE A 114 -2.97 -26.50 -11.95
C ILE A 114 -1.48 -26.61 -11.65
N GLU A 115 -0.63 -26.51 -12.65
CA GLU A 115 0.83 -26.59 -12.53
C GLU A 115 1.41 -25.46 -11.69
N GLN A 116 0.91 -24.23 -11.90
CA GLN A 116 1.30 -23.06 -11.09
C GLN A 116 0.87 -23.23 -9.63
N GLY A 117 -0.35 -23.74 -9.40
CA GLY A 117 -0.84 -24.04 -8.06
C GLY A 117 0.00 -25.11 -7.34
N GLU A 118 0.40 -26.18 -8.03
CA GLU A 118 1.30 -27.20 -7.51
C GLU A 118 2.67 -26.64 -7.15
N PHE A 119 3.25 -25.81 -8.02
CA PHE A 119 4.50 -25.12 -7.77
C PHE A 119 4.41 -24.21 -6.53
N ILE A 120 3.38 -23.40 -6.40
CA ILE A 120 3.18 -22.51 -5.25
C ILE A 120 3.02 -23.31 -3.95
N ASN A 121 2.24 -24.41 -3.97
CA ASN A 121 2.11 -25.31 -2.83
C ASN A 121 3.43 -25.94 -2.42
N PHE A 122 4.23 -26.39 -3.39
CA PHE A 122 5.55 -26.93 -3.15
C PHE A 122 6.49 -25.87 -2.53
N PHE A 123 6.50 -24.66 -3.12
CA PHE A 123 7.32 -23.55 -2.62
C PHE A 123 6.93 -23.16 -1.19
N TYR A 124 5.61 -23.02 -0.91
CA TYR A 124 5.13 -22.72 0.42
C TYR A 124 5.59 -23.74 1.44
N ARG A 125 5.39 -25.03 1.16
CA ARG A 125 5.74 -26.12 2.10
C ARG A 125 7.23 -26.19 2.39
N ASN A 126 8.07 -25.94 1.39
CA ASN A 126 9.52 -26.14 1.53
C ASN A 126 10.28 -24.86 1.91
N GLN A 127 9.73 -23.68 1.62
CA GLN A 127 10.43 -22.41 1.80
C GLN A 127 9.78 -21.49 2.83
N LEU A 128 8.43 -21.45 2.89
CA LEU A 128 7.70 -20.45 3.65
C LEU A 128 7.00 -20.97 4.90
N ASN A 129 6.67 -22.26 4.97
CA ASN A 129 5.88 -22.81 6.08
C ASN A 129 6.54 -22.60 7.45
N GLY A 130 7.87 -22.60 7.53
CA GLY A 130 8.62 -22.31 8.75
C GLY A 130 8.68 -20.84 9.15
N SER A 131 8.35 -19.93 8.21
CA SER A 131 8.39 -18.48 8.41
C SER A 131 7.01 -17.88 8.76
N THR A 132 5.94 -18.69 8.71
CA THR A 132 4.59 -18.25 9.06
C THR A 132 4.29 -18.57 10.52
N ASN A 133 4.07 -17.53 11.33
CA ASN A 133 3.77 -17.66 12.76
C ASN A 133 2.32 -17.24 13.04
N PRO A 134 1.36 -18.18 13.14
CA PRO A 134 -0.03 -17.83 13.46
C PRO A 134 -0.14 -17.36 14.91
N LEU A 135 -0.70 -16.17 15.12
CA LEU A 135 -0.99 -15.60 16.41
C LEU A 135 -2.50 -15.56 16.66
N PHE A 136 -2.97 -16.26 17.68
CA PHE A 136 -4.37 -16.18 18.07
C PHE A 136 -4.63 -14.92 18.90
N LEU A 137 -5.40 -14.00 18.36
CA LEU A 137 -5.79 -12.79 19.07
C LEU A 137 -6.97 -13.10 20.00
N THR A 138 -6.75 -12.91 21.29
CA THR A 138 -7.78 -12.94 22.33
C THR A 138 -7.90 -11.55 22.95
N ASN A 139 -8.96 -11.29 23.71
CA ASN A 139 -9.16 -10.00 24.39
C ASN A 139 -8.03 -9.61 25.35
N SER A 140 -7.20 -10.58 25.76
CA SER A 140 -6.04 -10.41 26.66
C SER A 140 -4.70 -10.46 25.91
N CYS A 141 -4.69 -10.67 24.61
CA CYS A 141 -3.46 -10.75 23.82
C CYS A 141 -3.03 -9.33 23.42
N SER A 142 -1.89 -8.89 23.93
CA SER A 142 -1.20 -7.73 23.38
C SER A 142 -0.51 -8.14 22.10
N LEU A 143 -0.83 -7.48 20.99
CA LEU A 143 0.03 -7.50 19.82
C LEU A 143 1.35 -6.85 20.26
N GLY A 144 2.44 -7.61 20.25
CA GLY A 144 3.79 -7.08 20.48
C GLY A 144 4.14 -5.95 19.50
N GLU A 145 5.34 -5.45 19.59
CA GLU A 145 5.82 -4.46 18.61
C GLU A 145 5.73 -5.07 17.20
N GLN A 146 4.94 -4.39 16.35
CA GLN A 146 4.81 -4.73 14.95
C GLN A 146 5.98 -4.10 14.20
N THR A 147 6.60 -4.85 13.29
CA THR A 147 7.63 -4.28 12.43
C THR A 147 6.99 -3.76 11.13
N ASP A 148 7.43 -2.60 10.68
CA ASP A 148 6.86 -1.92 9.50
C ASP A 148 7.08 -2.69 8.19
N GLU A 149 8.01 -3.63 8.17
CA GLU A 149 8.40 -4.39 6.96
C GLU A 149 7.73 -5.76 6.86
N ASP A 150 7.03 -6.21 7.91
CA ASP A 150 6.38 -7.51 7.94
C ASP A 150 4.98 -7.48 7.29
N ILE A 151 4.61 -8.59 6.68
CA ILE A 151 3.27 -8.78 6.09
C ILE A 151 2.40 -9.54 7.09
N TYR A 152 1.27 -8.94 7.47
CA TYR A 152 0.30 -9.53 8.38
C TYR A 152 -1.00 -9.87 7.67
N LEU A 153 -1.49 -11.10 7.88
CA LEU A 153 -2.79 -11.54 7.39
C LEU A 153 -3.75 -11.73 8.56
N ALA A 154 -4.81 -10.92 8.61
CA ALA A 154 -5.86 -11.07 9.62
C ALA A 154 -6.92 -12.08 9.15
N VAL A 155 -7.10 -13.17 9.90
CA VAL A 155 -8.08 -14.22 9.59
C VAL A 155 -9.13 -14.28 10.70
N ARG A 156 -10.40 -14.05 10.33
CA ARG A 156 -11.53 -14.20 11.26
C ARG A 156 -12.01 -15.65 11.26
N LEU A 157 -11.88 -16.32 12.38
CA LEU A 157 -12.41 -17.68 12.56
C LEU A 157 -13.82 -17.63 13.18
N ILE A 158 -14.74 -18.36 12.61
CA ILE A 158 -16.12 -18.53 13.13
C ILE A 158 -16.31 -19.99 13.51
N ARG A 159 -16.57 -20.24 14.79
CA ARG A 159 -16.89 -21.57 15.27
C ARG A 159 -18.33 -21.94 14.86
N GLN A 160 -18.48 -22.92 13.99
CA GLN A 160 -19.80 -23.52 13.74
C GLN A 160 -20.18 -24.41 14.91
N THR A 161 -21.24 -24.04 15.62
CA THR A 161 -21.84 -24.91 16.63
C THR A 161 -22.71 -25.92 15.89
N PRO A 162 -22.51 -27.24 16.05
CA PRO A 162 -23.40 -28.21 15.42
C PRO A 162 -24.81 -28.01 15.98
N GLU A 163 -25.80 -27.83 15.06
CA GLU A 163 -27.21 -27.79 15.44
C GLU A 163 -27.52 -29.06 16.26
N LYS A 164 -28.01 -28.89 17.50
CA LYS A 164 -28.58 -29.97 18.29
C LYS A 164 -29.78 -30.51 17.48
N LYS A 165 -29.61 -31.67 16.86
CA LYS A 165 -30.77 -32.44 16.41
C LYS A 165 -31.62 -32.76 17.66
N THR A 166 -32.64 -31.97 17.89
CA THR A 166 -33.74 -32.35 18.80
C THR A 166 -34.39 -33.58 18.26
N LYS A 167 -34.29 -34.68 18.99
CA LYS A 167 -35.09 -35.88 18.80
C LYS A 167 -36.51 -35.62 19.30
#